data_caf5f3af51cc78be5cab20bf81067671
#
_entry.id   caf5f3af51cc78be5cab20bf81067671
#
_cell.length_a   1.000
_cell.length_b   1.000
_cell.length_c   1.000
_cell.angle_alpha   90.00
_cell.angle_beta   90.00
_cell.angle_gamma   90.00
#
_symmetry.space_group_name_H-M   'P 1'
#
loop_
_entity.id
_entity.type
_entity.pdbx_description
1 polymer ?
#
loop_
_entity_poly.entity_id
_entity_poly.type
_entity_poly.pdbx_seq_one_letter_code
_entity_poly.pdbx_strand_id
1 'polypeptide(L)'
;MTHLLVLALVLLAASPALAHKPGDPPHQTYTMGDLKLESGEVIKDFAISYVTHGALNARKSNAILMVTALTGNHHRLDFLIGPGKALDTTKYFVVATDAIGNGLTTSPSNSKAQPRMQFPKFGMRDMVESQRRLLKEKLGIDHVVAVIGPSMGGMQALQWGVSHPDVMDSLVALVPLARTPAWSVLLVEATRKAIMLDPAWNNGNYTSIPVNGVRLWREILGFGAARTPEMYRDQFARPLDVLPWLKEQEDRILNAFDPNDYIYQSWAYETHDVGGTPGMNGDYAKALRAIKAKTLIMTGVKDLLNPEWEPLDAARYIRDVRTVTINPESITGHYAAGGFRPADVAQINAEVAKFLDVVTQRAERPR
;
A
#
# COMPACT_ATOMS: atom_id res chain seq x y z
N MET A 1 3.57 59.01 16.22
CA MET A 1 3.68 58.20 14.96
C MET A 1 4.07 56.78 15.35
N THR A 2 3.10 55.94 15.47
CA THR A 2 3.23 54.54 15.98
C THR A 2 3.19 53.62 14.78
N HIS A 3 4.31 52.97 14.45
CA HIS A 3 4.39 51.98 13.39
C HIS A 3 3.86 50.65 13.91
N LEU A 4 2.69 50.23 13.40
CA LEU A 4 2.22 48.86 13.51
C LEU A 4 3.04 47.96 12.56
N LEU A 5 3.84 47.06 13.11
CA LEU A 5 4.39 45.91 12.38
C LEU A 5 3.31 44.87 12.25
N VAL A 6 2.80 44.67 11.04
CA VAL A 6 1.98 43.51 10.69
C VAL A 6 2.90 42.32 10.45
N LEU A 7 2.95 41.41 11.41
CA LEU A 7 3.64 40.12 11.25
C LEU A 7 2.73 39.22 10.37
N ALA A 8 3.09 39.07 9.10
CA ALA A 8 2.48 38.08 8.23
C ALA A 8 2.95 36.69 8.65
N LEU A 9 2.09 35.93 9.31
CA LEU A 9 2.30 34.50 9.58
C LEU A 9 2.19 33.76 8.24
N VAL A 10 3.33 33.44 7.62
CA VAL A 10 3.39 32.48 6.51
C VAL A 10 3.19 31.11 7.11
N LEU A 11 1.97 30.58 7.02
CA LEU A 11 1.69 29.16 7.22
C LEU A 11 2.43 28.39 6.12
N LEU A 12 3.61 27.87 6.44
CA LEU A 12 4.26 26.81 5.67
C LEU A 12 3.39 25.57 5.78
N ALA A 13 2.45 25.42 4.85
CA ALA A 13 1.86 24.12 4.57
C ALA A 13 3.02 23.21 4.19
N ALA A 14 3.31 22.19 5.00
CA ALA A 14 4.28 21.16 4.68
C ALA A 14 3.82 20.48 3.38
N SER A 15 4.43 20.88 2.26
CA SER A 15 4.15 20.28 0.96
C SER A 15 4.55 18.80 0.98
N PRO A 16 3.78 17.90 0.37
CA PRO A 16 4.15 16.48 0.18
C PRO A 16 5.52 16.27 -0.49
N ALA A 17 6.07 17.30 -1.12
CA ALA A 17 7.40 17.33 -1.72
C ALA A 17 8.57 17.07 -0.73
N LEU A 18 8.33 17.13 0.58
CA LEU A 18 9.37 16.85 1.60
C LEU A 18 9.66 15.36 1.81
N ALA A 19 8.91 14.45 1.15
CA ALA A 19 9.17 13.01 1.20
C ALA A 19 10.34 12.58 0.30
N HIS A 20 10.73 13.39 -0.70
CA HIS A 20 11.79 13.06 -1.64
C HIS A 20 13.17 13.50 -1.13
N LYS A 21 14.14 12.60 -1.29
CA LYS A 21 15.55 12.90 -1.09
C LYS A 21 16.14 13.51 -2.37
N PRO A 22 17.24 14.27 -2.29
CA PRO A 22 17.97 14.69 -3.47
C PRO A 22 18.34 13.48 -4.35
N GLY A 23 17.92 13.49 -5.61
CA GLY A 23 18.14 12.41 -6.56
C GLY A 23 16.98 11.42 -6.72
N ASP A 24 15.93 11.50 -5.90
CA ASP A 24 14.72 10.72 -6.13
C ASP A 24 14.01 11.17 -7.42
N PRO A 25 13.37 10.27 -8.16
CA PRO A 25 12.58 10.60 -9.33
C PRO A 25 11.44 11.57 -8.96
N PRO A 26 11.11 12.57 -9.81
CA PRO A 26 10.07 13.53 -9.51
C PRO A 26 8.69 12.89 -9.49
N HIS A 27 7.82 13.40 -8.62
CA HIS A 27 6.40 13.09 -8.65
C HIS A 27 5.80 13.49 -9.99
N GLN A 28 4.98 12.58 -10.52
CA GLN A 28 4.15 12.82 -11.68
C GLN A 28 2.69 12.67 -11.26
N THR A 29 1.83 13.44 -11.90
CA THR A 29 0.39 13.36 -11.69
C THR A 29 -0.31 13.16 -13.02
N TYR A 30 -1.25 12.22 -13.07
CA TYR A 30 -2.14 12.06 -14.23
C TYR A 30 -3.57 12.37 -13.82
N THR A 31 -4.12 13.44 -14.39
CA THR A 31 -5.52 13.84 -14.21
C THR A 31 -6.41 13.03 -15.14
N MET A 32 -7.35 12.28 -14.56
CA MET A 32 -8.26 11.39 -15.30
C MET A 32 -9.66 11.98 -15.48
N GLY A 33 -9.92 13.17 -14.92
CA GLY A 33 -11.27 13.67 -14.76
C GLY A 33 -12.05 12.92 -13.70
N ASP A 34 -13.32 12.70 -13.90
CA ASP A 34 -14.17 11.98 -12.95
C ASP A 34 -13.85 10.48 -12.95
N LEU A 35 -13.66 9.90 -11.77
CA LEU A 35 -13.49 8.47 -11.57
C LEU A 35 -14.79 7.86 -11.03
N LYS A 36 -15.48 7.08 -11.85
CA LYS A 36 -16.66 6.32 -11.43
C LYS A 36 -16.21 5.13 -10.61
N LEU A 37 -16.74 5.00 -9.40
CA LEU A 37 -16.50 3.91 -8.48
C LEU A 37 -17.43 2.72 -8.74
N GLU A 38 -17.07 1.55 -8.25
CA GLU A 38 -17.89 0.34 -8.31
C GLU A 38 -19.26 0.54 -7.62
N SER A 39 -19.31 1.33 -6.55
CA SER A 39 -20.56 1.71 -5.85
C SER A 39 -21.52 2.52 -6.73
N GLY A 40 -21.07 3.08 -7.84
CA GLY A 40 -21.79 4.04 -8.66
C GLY A 40 -21.55 5.50 -8.27
N GLU A 41 -20.94 5.76 -7.12
CA GLU A 41 -20.47 7.10 -6.75
C GLU A 41 -19.32 7.54 -7.65
N VAL A 42 -18.94 8.82 -7.59
CA VAL A 42 -17.92 9.42 -8.45
C VAL A 42 -16.95 10.23 -7.62
N ILE A 43 -15.65 9.96 -7.74
CA ILE A 43 -14.63 10.89 -7.28
C ILE A 43 -14.42 11.92 -8.38
N LYS A 44 -14.74 13.18 -8.09
CA LYS A 44 -14.60 14.30 -9.03
C LYS A 44 -13.16 14.77 -9.15
N ASP A 45 -12.79 15.23 -10.33
CA ASP A 45 -11.46 15.78 -10.62
C ASP A 45 -10.31 14.85 -10.16
N PHE A 46 -10.48 13.55 -10.39
CA PHE A 46 -9.56 12.54 -9.94
C PHE A 46 -8.20 12.63 -10.66
N ALA A 47 -7.15 12.61 -9.87
CA ALA A 47 -5.77 12.55 -10.35
C ALA A 47 -4.98 11.51 -9.54
N ILE A 48 -4.22 10.65 -10.23
CA ILE A 48 -3.33 9.67 -9.60
C ILE A 48 -1.90 10.19 -9.60
N SER A 49 -1.26 10.09 -8.42
CA SER A 49 0.16 10.36 -8.24
C SER A 49 0.99 9.09 -8.48
N TYR A 50 2.15 9.23 -9.10
CA TYR A 50 3.07 8.11 -9.36
C TYR A 50 4.49 8.61 -9.59
N VAL A 51 5.44 7.69 -9.49
CA VAL A 51 6.85 7.88 -9.83
C VAL A 51 7.27 6.77 -10.78
N THR A 52 8.23 7.03 -11.66
CA THR A 52 8.76 6.02 -12.57
C THR A 52 10.27 5.85 -12.39
N HIS A 53 10.75 4.61 -12.46
CA HIS A 53 12.16 4.27 -12.39
C HIS A 53 12.58 3.43 -13.60
N GLY A 54 13.80 3.62 -14.09
CA GLY A 54 14.31 2.93 -15.27
C GLY A 54 13.75 3.49 -16.59
N ALA A 55 13.89 2.74 -17.67
CA ALA A 55 13.46 3.13 -19.01
C ALA A 55 12.49 2.13 -19.61
N LEU A 56 11.34 2.62 -20.11
CA LEU A 56 10.38 1.81 -20.85
C LEU A 56 10.96 1.48 -22.24
N ASN A 57 11.02 0.18 -22.57
CA ASN A 57 11.52 -0.25 -23.87
C ASN A 57 10.49 0.04 -25.00
N ALA A 58 10.96 0.02 -26.26
CA ALA A 58 10.11 0.37 -27.40
C ALA A 58 8.86 -0.54 -27.55
N ARG A 59 8.95 -1.81 -27.12
CA ARG A 59 7.84 -2.77 -27.12
C ARG A 59 6.92 -2.64 -25.90
N LYS A 60 7.27 -1.80 -24.93
CA LYS A 60 6.57 -1.64 -23.65
C LYS A 60 6.40 -2.95 -22.88
N SER A 61 7.32 -3.89 -23.04
CA SER A 61 7.24 -5.25 -22.50
C SER A 61 8.04 -5.46 -21.21
N ASN A 62 8.63 -4.39 -20.63
CA ASN A 62 9.45 -4.46 -19.41
C ASN A 62 8.86 -3.67 -18.24
N ALA A 63 7.57 -3.37 -18.28
CA ALA A 63 6.92 -2.60 -17.23
C ALA A 63 6.57 -3.47 -16.02
N ILE A 64 6.82 -2.95 -14.82
CA ILE A 64 6.37 -3.51 -13.53
C ILE A 64 5.54 -2.44 -12.83
N LEU A 65 4.37 -2.79 -12.33
CA LEU A 65 3.55 -1.94 -11.49
C LEU A 65 3.84 -2.23 -10.01
N MET A 66 4.28 -1.21 -9.26
CA MET A 66 4.37 -1.25 -7.80
C MET A 66 3.20 -0.51 -7.20
N VAL A 67 2.46 -1.19 -6.31
CA VAL A 67 1.30 -0.65 -5.60
C VAL A 67 1.59 -0.58 -4.09
N THR A 68 1.09 0.48 -3.44
CA THR A 68 1.53 0.81 -2.07
C THR A 68 0.64 0.24 -0.97
N ALA A 69 1.17 0.20 0.25
CA ALA A 69 0.51 -0.26 1.46
C ALA A 69 -0.46 0.80 2.04
N LEU A 70 -1.24 0.40 3.06
CA LEU A 70 -2.05 1.29 3.89
C LEU A 70 -1.19 2.41 4.47
N THR A 71 -1.62 3.65 4.32
CA THR A 71 -0.87 4.89 4.66
C THR A 71 0.52 5.02 3.99
N GLY A 72 0.85 4.12 3.08
CA GLY A 72 2.11 4.16 2.34
C GLY A 72 2.05 5.05 1.11
N ASN A 73 3.22 5.27 0.52
CA ASN A 73 3.39 5.98 -0.74
C ASN A 73 4.33 5.20 -1.69
N HIS A 74 4.62 5.75 -2.85
CA HIS A 74 5.49 5.16 -3.87
C HIS A 74 6.91 4.78 -3.40
N HIS A 75 7.38 5.28 -2.25
CA HIS A 75 8.66 4.88 -1.64
C HIS A 75 8.59 3.54 -0.88
N ARG A 76 7.42 2.93 -0.79
CA ARG A 76 7.19 1.76 0.08
C ARG A 76 8.11 0.57 -0.21
N LEU A 77 8.54 0.42 -1.46
CA LEU A 77 9.42 -0.67 -1.89
C LEU A 77 10.78 -0.19 -2.46
N ASP A 78 11.25 1.01 -2.11
CA ASP A 78 12.54 1.55 -2.56
C ASP A 78 13.71 0.60 -2.28
N PHE A 79 13.60 -0.21 -1.24
CA PHE A 79 14.61 -1.23 -0.93
C PHE A 79 14.69 -2.36 -1.97
N LEU A 80 13.67 -2.51 -2.83
CA LEU A 80 13.64 -3.46 -3.96
C LEU A 80 13.95 -2.79 -5.31
N ILE A 81 13.88 -1.46 -5.42
CA ILE A 81 13.98 -0.72 -6.70
C ILE A 81 15.39 -0.17 -6.87
N GLY A 82 16.02 -0.42 -8.01
CA GLY A 82 17.32 0.14 -8.36
C GLY A 82 18.24 -0.85 -9.07
N PRO A 83 19.38 -0.39 -9.60
CA PRO A 83 20.35 -1.26 -10.27
C PRO A 83 20.80 -2.41 -9.37
N GLY A 84 20.73 -3.65 -9.88
CA GLY A 84 21.14 -4.86 -9.16
C GLY A 84 20.20 -5.32 -8.04
N LYS A 85 19.08 -4.62 -7.78
CA LYS A 85 18.03 -5.06 -6.87
C LYS A 85 17.01 -5.94 -7.59
N ALA A 86 16.01 -6.43 -6.85
CA ALA A 86 14.96 -7.28 -7.42
C ALA A 86 14.20 -6.61 -8.57
N LEU A 87 13.85 -5.34 -8.40
CA LEU A 87 13.27 -4.50 -9.45
C LEU A 87 14.40 -3.69 -10.09
N ASP A 88 15.26 -4.40 -10.84
CA ASP A 88 16.46 -3.84 -11.46
C ASP A 88 16.07 -2.82 -12.55
N THR A 89 16.32 -1.55 -12.27
CA THR A 89 16.00 -0.42 -13.16
C THR A 89 16.84 -0.37 -14.44
N THR A 90 17.86 -1.21 -14.58
CA THR A 90 18.57 -1.42 -15.84
C THR A 90 17.82 -2.35 -16.80
N LYS A 91 16.88 -3.17 -16.27
CA LYS A 91 16.07 -4.13 -17.01
C LYS A 91 14.61 -3.71 -17.08
N TYR A 92 14.06 -3.23 -15.99
CA TYR A 92 12.64 -2.95 -15.82
C TYR A 92 12.32 -1.46 -15.76
N PHE A 93 11.16 -1.13 -16.29
CA PHE A 93 10.51 0.16 -16.08
C PHE A 93 9.50 0.01 -14.96
N VAL A 94 9.80 0.54 -13.78
CA VAL A 94 8.93 0.42 -12.60
C VAL A 94 8.04 1.65 -12.51
N VAL A 95 6.73 1.43 -12.48
CA VAL A 95 5.70 2.45 -12.20
C VAL A 95 5.26 2.27 -10.76
N ALA A 96 5.68 3.16 -9.87
CA ALA A 96 5.33 3.16 -8.46
C ALA A 96 4.17 4.12 -8.22
N THR A 97 2.98 3.59 -7.92
CA THR A 97 1.75 4.39 -7.79
C THR A 97 1.41 4.69 -6.34
N ASP A 98 0.77 5.84 -6.14
CA ASP A 98 0.13 6.22 -4.90
C ASP A 98 -1.34 5.80 -4.90
N ALA A 99 -1.81 5.19 -3.81
CA ALA A 99 -3.18 4.71 -3.71
C ALA A 99 -4.18 5.86 -3.51
N ILE A 100 -5.43 5.66 -3.91
CA ILE A 100 -6.55 6.55 -3.53
C ILE A 100 -6.55 6.71 -2.00
N GLY A 101 -6.68 7.93 -1.52
CA GLY A 101 -6.75 8.20 -0.09
C GLY A 101 -5.40 8.16 0.64
N ASN A 102 -4.26 8.33 -0.04
CA ASN A 102 -2.96 8.41 0.64
C ASN A 102 -2.40 9.84 0.78
N GLY A 103 -3.16 10.86 0.38
CA GLY A 103 -2.76 12.26 0.47
C GLY A 103 -1.95 12.78 -0.74
N LEU A 104 -1.48 11.90 -1.64
CA LEU A 104 -0.77 12.26 -2.87
C LEU A 104 -1.66 12.06 -4.11
N THR A 105 -2.28 10.91 -4.26
CA THR A 105 -3.43 10.71 -5.17
C THR A 105 -4.63 11.43 -4.59
N THR A 106 -5.65 11.74 -5.39
CA THR A 106 -6.88 12.39 -4.91
C THR A 106 -7.44 11.66 -3.70
N SER A 107 -7.63 12.40 -2.62
CA SER A 107 -7.86 11.91 -1.26
C SER A 107 -8.83 12.84 -0.51
N PRO A 108 -9.45 12.39 0.58
CA PRO A 108 -10.22 13.26 1.47
C PRO A 108 -9.51 14.55 1.88
N SER A 109 -8.20 14.47 2.13
CA SER A 109 -7.38 15.60 2.59
C SER A 109 -7.09 16.64 1.50
N ASN A 110 -7.03 16.25 0.22
CA ASN A 110 -6.61 17.12 -0.87
C ASN A 110 -7.68 17.41 -1.93
N SER A 111 -8.83 16.71 -1.90
CA SER A 111 -9.94 16.96 -2.82
C SER A 111 -10.58 18.32 -2.56
N LYS A 112 -10.66 19.17 -3.59
CA LYS A 112 -11.35 20.46 -3.52
C LYS A 112 -12.86 20.30 -3.73
N ALA A 113 -13.26 19.38 -4.59
CA ALA A 113 -14.67 19.16 -4.93
C ALA A 113 -15.43 18.38 -3.87
N GLN A 114 -14.76 17.46 -3.16
CA GLN A 114 -15.35 16.53 -2.20
C GLN A 114 -14.40 16.37 -0.98
N PRO A 115 -14.17 17.44 -0.20
CA PRO A 115 -13.17 17.42 0.86
C PRO A 115 -13.61 16.59 2.07
N ARG A 116 -12.65 16.02 2.78
CA ARG A 116 -12.85 15.38 4.08
C ARG A 116 -13.88 14.25 4.02
N MET A 117 -14.87 14.27 4.93
CA MET A 117 -15.93 13.26 5.02
C MET A 117 -17.02 13.37 3.92
N GLN A 118 -16.90 14.33 3.01
CA GLN A 118 -17.72 14.39 1.79
C GLN A 118 -17.13 13.55 0.64
N PHE A 119 -15.91 13.02 0.83
CA PHE A 119 -15.27 12.16 -0.15
C PHE A 119 -16.05 10.85 -0.31
N PRO A 120 -16.22 10.30 -1.53
CA PRO A 120 -16.90 9.02 -1.72
C PRO A 120 -16.08 7.86 -1.14
N LYS A 121 -16.77 6.85 -0.62
CA LYS A 121 -16.10 5.61 -0.19
C LYS A 121 -15.68 4.80 -1.39
N PHE A 122 -14.44 4.36 -1.41
CA PHE A 122 -13.85 3.55 -2.47
C PHE A 122 -13.39 2.20 -1.91
N GLY A 123 -13.16 1.22 -2.80
CA GLY A 123 -12.65 -0.10 -2.48
C GLY A 123 -11.34 -0.44 -3.19
N MET A 124 -10.83 -1.66 -2.96
CA MET A 124 -9.61 -2.14 -3.63
C MET A 124 -9.77 -2.20 -5.15
N ARG A 125 -10.95 -2.54 -5.66
CA ARG A 125 -11.21 -2.59 -7.10
C ARG A 125 -11.15 -1.21 -7.75
N ASP A 126 -11.60 -0.18 -7.05
CA ASP A 126 -11.47 1.20 -7.52
C ASP A 126 -10.00 1.65 -7.60
N MET A 127 -9.17 1.24 -6.61
CA MET A 127 -7.72 1.48 -6.66
C MET A 127 -7.10 0.77 -7.87
N VAL A 128 -7.41 -0.50 -8.09
CA VAL A 128 -6.94 -1.29 -9.24
C VAL A 128 -7.34 -0.64 -10.56
N GLU A 129 -8.59 -0.18 -10.69
CA GLU A 129 -9.07 0.47 -11.91
C GLU A 129 -8.35 1.80 -12.17
N SER A 130 -8.11 2.60 -11.14
CA SER A 130 -7.35 3.86 -11.28
C SER A 130 -5.92 3.62 -11.80
N GLN A 131 -5.26 2.58 -11.29
CA GLN A 131 -3.92 2.17 -11.73
C GLN A 131 -3.96 1.61 -13.16
N ARG A 132 -4.98 0.82 -13.49
CA ARG A 132 -5.17 0.29 -14.85
C ARG A 132 -5.33 1.40 -15.87
N ARG A 133 -6.10 2.42 -15.55
CA ARG A 133 -6.27 3.61 -16.40
C ARG A 133 -4.97 4.39 -16.54
N LEU A 134 -4.19 4.59 -15.48
CA LEU A 134 -2.86 5.21 -15.56
C LEU A 134 -1.96 4.47 -16.56
N LEU A 135 -1.85 3.14 -16.42
CA LEU A 135 -1.00 2.33 -17.31
C LEU A 135 -1.44 2.48 -18.76
N LYS A 136 -2.73 2.32 -19.03
CA LYS A 136 -3.27 2.30 -20.38
C LYS A 136 -3.34 3.69 -21.01
N GLU A 137 -3.98 4.64 -20.34
CA GLU A 137 -4.33 5.94 -20.93
C GLU A 137 -3.14 6.91 -20.95
N LYS A 138 -2.32 6.92 -19.90
CA LYS A 138 -1.18 7.84 -19.79
C LYS A 138 0.11 7.25 -20.34
N LEU A 139 0.41 5.98 -20.02
CA LEU A 139 1.68 5.37 -20.36
C LEU A 139 1.61 4.48 -21.61
N GLY A 140 0.39 4.13 -22.05
CA GLY A 140 0.15 3.24 -23.19
C GLY A 140 0.69 1.84 -22.95
N ILE A 141 0.62 1.37 -21.70
CA ILE A 141 1.05 0.04 -21.26
C ILE A 141 -0.20 -0.82 -21.09
N ASP A 142 -0.37 -1.81 -21.95
CA ASP A 142 -1.50 -2.73 -21.92
C ASP A 142 -1.22 -3.99 -21.09
N HIS A 143 0.06 -4.36 -20.93
CA HIS A 143 0.50 -5.56 -20.23
C HIS A 143 1.75 -5.25 -19.39
N VAL A 144 1.85 -5.85 -18.20
CA VAL A 144 3.00 -5.70 -17.29
C VAL A 144 3.66 -7.05 -16.98
N VAL A 145 4.97 -7.04 -16.77
CA VAL A 145 5.72 -8.22 -16.30
C VAL A 145 5.25 -8.66 -14.92
N ALA A 146 5.01 -7.69 -14.04
CA ALA A 146 4.56 -7.99 -12.69
C ALA A 146 3.71 -6.86 -12.11
N VAL A 147 2.79 -7.23 -11.20
CA VAL A 147 2.22 -6.32 -10.20
C VAL A 147 2.78 -6.74 -8.84
N ILE A 148 3.39 -5.81 -8.12
CA ILE A 148 4.01 -6.07 -6.81
C ILE A 148 3.53 -5.10 -5.75
N GLY A 149 3.21 -5.60 -4.55
CA GLY A 149 2.86 -4.75 -3.43
C GLY A 149 2.92 -5.45 -2.08
N PRO A 150 3.17 -4.68 -0.99
CA PRO A 150 3.16 -5.19 0.38
C PRO A 150 1.85 -4.85 1.09
N SER A 151 1.38 -5.72 2.00
CA SER A 151 0.21 -5.47 2.85
C SER A 151 -1.04 -5.14 2.01
N MET A 152 -1.66 -3.96 2.20
CA MET A 152 -2.74 -3.49 1.34
C MET A 152 -2.33 -3.45 -0.15
N GLY A 153 -1.06 -3.23 -0.47
CA GLY A 153 -0.53 -3.38 -1.84
C GLY A 153 -0.56 -4.83 -2.31
N GLY A 154 -0.28 -5.79 -1.43
CA GLY A 154 -0.44 -7.21 -1.72
C GLY A 154 -1.90 -7.63 -1.95
N MET A 155 -2.85 -7.00 -1.22
CA MET A 155 -4.29 -7.14 -1.46
C MET A 155 -4.66 -6.62 -2.85
N GLN A 156 -4.15 -5.44 -3.23
CA GLN A 156 -4.33 -4.87 -4.57
C GLN A 156 -3.73 -5.78 -5.65
N ALA A 157 -2.51 -6.34 -5.43
CA ALA A 157 -1.88 -7.24 -6.39
C ALA A 157 -2.73 -8.50 -6.66
N LEU A 158 -3.28 -9.14 -5.61
CA LEU A 158 -4.20 -10.26 -5.78
C LEU A 158 -5.50 -9.84 -6.48
N GLN A 159 -6.03 -8.66 -6.14
CA GLN A 159 -7.21 -8.12 -6.81
C GLN A 159 -6.95 -7.83 -8.29
N TRP A 160 -5.76 -7.34 -8.66
CA TRP A 160 -5.34 -7.20 -10.06
C TRP A 160 -5.43 -8.52 -10.81
N GLY A 161 -4.91 -9.61 -10.22
CA GLY A 161 -4.94 -10.93 -10.82
C GLY A 161 -6.35 -11.46 -11.06
N VAL A 162 -7.31 -11.11 -10.19
CA VAL A 162 -8.71 -11.52 -10.34
C VAL A 162 -9.46 -10.61 -11.31
N SER A 163 -9.28 -9.29 -11.21
CA SER A 163 -10.00 -8.31 -12.06
C SER A 163 -9.49 -8.28 -13.50
N HIS A 164 -8.20 -8.49 -13.71
CA HIS A 164 -7.54 -8.34 -15.01
C HIS A 164 -6.57 -9.50 -15.31
N PRO A 165 -7.04 -10.77 -15.37
CA PRO A 165 -6.16 -11.94 -15.39
C PRO A 165 -5.25 -12.05 -16.63
N ASP A 166 -5.52 -11.28 -17.69
CA ASP A 166 -4.78 -11.35 -18.97
C ASP A 166 -3.76 -10.22 -19.17
N VAL A 167 -3.61 -9.30 -18.20
CA VAL A 167 -2.79 -8.09 -18.41
C VAL A 167 -1.45 -8.11 -17.67
N MET A 168 -1.07 -9.25 -17.10
CA MET A 168 0.21 -9.42 -16.40
C MET A 168 0.76 -10.84 -16.51
N ASP A 169 2.07 -10.96 -16.50
CA ASP A 169 2.74 -12.28 -16.47
C ASP A 169 2.82 -12.83 -15.05
N SER A 170 2.96 -11.96 -14.05
CA SER A 170 3.15 -12.37 -12.66
C SER A 170 2.59 -11.41 -11.62
N LEU A 171 2.46 -11.94 -10.39
CA LEU A 171 2.09 -11.22 -9.18
C LEU A 171 3.11 -11.49 -8.07
N VAL A 172 3.48 -10.46 -7.33
CA VAL A 172 4.27 -10.57 -6.11
C VAL A 172 3.51 -9.90 -4.97
N ALA A 173 2.95 -10.69 -4.08
CA ALA A 173 2.15 -10.23 -2.97
C ALA A 173 2.90 -10.49 -1.65
N LEU A 174 3.37 -9.41 -0.99
CA LEU A 174 4.08 -9.49 0.27
C LEU A 174 3.09 -9.26 1.41
N VAL A 175 3.00 -10.19 2.35
CA VAL A 175 2.09 -10.19 3.52
C VAL A 175 0.65 -9.78 3.15
N PRO A 176 0.02 -10.38 2.10
CA PRO A 176 -1.26 -9.96 1.58
C PRO A 176 -2.42 -10.55 2.35
N LEU A 177 -3.63 -10.05 2.02
CA LEU A 177 -4.90 -10.75 2.25
C LEU A 177 -5.66 -10.83 0.91
N ALA A 178 -6.29 -11.95 0.61
CA ALA A 178 -7.22 -12.06 -0.51
C ALA A 178 -8.66 -11.73 -0.08
N ARG A 179 -8.93 -11.87 1.21
CA ARG A 179 -10.14 -11.43 1.92
C ARG A 179 -9.71 -10.96 3.31
N THR A 180 -10.26 -9.84 3.77
CA THR A 180 -9.97 -9.36 5.12
C THR A 180 -10.70 -10.21 6.16
N PRO A 181 -9.98 -10.94 7.04
CA PRO A 181 -10.59 -11.77 8.06
C PRO A 181 -11.17 -10.93 9.20
N ALA A 182 -12.09 -11.51 9.97
CA ALA A 182 -12.77 -10.82 11.08
C ALA A 182 -11.79 -10.21 12.10
N TRP A 183 -10.66 -10.85 12.34
CA TRP A 183 -9.60 -10.32 13.21
C TRP A 183 -9.04 -8.98 12.68
N SER A 184 -8.67 -8.92 11.41
CA SER A 184 -8.12 -7.69 10.79
C SER A 184 -9.20 -6.61 10.67
N VAL A 185 -10.47 -6.97 10.40
CA VAL A 185 -11.62 -6.05 10.48
C VAL A 185 -11.73 -5.43 11.87
N LEU A 186 -11.67 -6.24 12.93
CA LEU A 186 -11.69 -5.77 14.32
C LEU A 186 -10.59 -4.75 14.59
N LEU A 187 -9.36 -5.03 14.15
CA LEU A 187 -8.22 -4.14 14.35
C LEU A 187 -8.38 -2.80 13.64
N VAL A 188 -8.75 -2.79 12.35
CA VAL A 188 -8.90 -1.53 11.62
C VAL A 188 -10.11 -0.74 12.10
N GLU A 189 -11.19 -1.39 12.52
CA GLU A 189 -12.33 -0.74 13.16
C GLU A 189 -11.94 -0.10 14.49
N ALA A 190 -11.17 -0.78 15.35
CA ALA A 190 -10.69 -0.23 16.61
C ALA A 190 -9.81 1.00 16.40
N THR A 191 -8.90 0.95 15.43
CA THR A 191 -8.01 2.07 15.11
C THR A 191 -8.74 3.25 14.47
N ARG A 192 -9.74 3.00 13.64
CA ARG A 192 -10.63 4.05 13.11
C ARG A 192 -11.42 4.73 14.23
N LYS A 193 -12.00 3.93 15.14
CA LYS A 193 -12.68 4.45 16.33
C LYS A 193 -11.77 5.27 17.23
N ALA A 194 -10.51 4.87 17.40
CA ALA A 194 -9.55 5.65 18.16
C ALA A 194 -9.42 7.09 17.66
N ILE A 195 -9.37 7.28 16.33
CA ILE A 195 -9.33 8.61 15.71
C ILE A 195 -10.71 9.32 15.86
N MET A 196 -11.80 8.62 15.53
CA MET A 196 -13.13 9.23 15.46
C MET A 196 -13.71 9.62 16.84
N LEU A 197 -13.26 8.96 17.91
CA LEU A 197 -13.65 9.27 19.29
C LEU A 197 -12.85 10.43 19.90
N ASP A 198 -11.74 10.84 19.28
CA ASP A 198 -11.04 12.05 19.71
C ASP A 198 -11.92 13.28 19.40
N PRO A 199 -12.31 14.08 20.41
CA PRO A 199 -13.14 15.27 20.18
C PRO A 199 -12.56 16.25 19.16
N ALA A 200 -11.22 16.30 19.05
CA ALA A 200 -10.54 17.16 18.09
C ALA A 200 -10.77 16.74 16.62
N TRP A 201 -11.15 15.48 16.36
CA TRP A 201 -11.48 15.02 15.01
C TRP A 201 -12.72 15.72 14.44
N ASN A 202 -13.68 16.10 15.29
CA ASN A 202 -14.84 16.94 14.94
C ASN A 202 -15.56 16.47 13.65
N ASN A 203 -15.95 15.19 13.59
CA ASN A 203 -16.59 14.58 12.40
C ASN A 203 -15.80 14.82 11.10
N GLY A 204 -14.47 14.76 11.18
CA GLY A 204 -13.55 14.97 10.06
C GLY A 204 -13.26 16.44 9.75
N ASN A 205 -13.84 17.40 10.49
CA ASN A 205 -13.65 18.83 10.27
C ASN A 205 -12.62 19.45 11.24
N TYR A 206 -11.60 18.68 11.61
CA TYR A 206 -10.52 19.17 12.48
C TYR A 206 -9.74 20.32 11.84
N THR A 207 -9.27 21.23 12.69
CA THR A 207 -8.36 22.32 12.33
C THR A 207 -6.92 22.05 12.79
N SER A 208 -6.76 21.10 13.70
CA SER A 208 -5.49 20.52 14.16
C SER A 208 -5.65 19.02 14.27
N ILE A 209 -4.56 18.29 14.06
CA ILE A 209 -4.54 16.82 14.14
C ILE A 209 -5.19 16.33 15.44
N PRO A 210 -6.10 15.34 15.43
CA PRO A 210 -6.65 14.69 16.62
C PRO A 210 -5.58 13.82 17.29
N VAL A 211 -4.74 14.47 18.09
CA VAL A 211 -3.47 13.92 18.60
C VAL A 211 -3.67 12.64 19.39
N ASN A 212 -4.66 12.60 20.29
CA ASN A 212 -4.88 11.42 21.13
C ASN A 212 -5.38 10.23 20.30
N GLY A 213 -6.28 10.49 19.35
CA GLY A 213 -6.77 9.46 18.44
C GLY A 213 -5.67 8.89 17.53
N VAL A 214 -4.80 9.75 16.98
CA VAL A 214 -3.68 9.34 16.12
C VAL A 214 -2.62 8.56 16.92
N ARG A 215 -2.32 8.96 18.16
CA ARG A 215 -1.42 8.21 19.03
C ARG A 215 -1.97 6.82 19.33
N LEU A 216 -3.22 6.72 19.77
CA LEU A 216 -3.86 5.44 20.06
C LEU A 216 -3.97 4.55 18.81
N TRP A 217 -4.27 5.13 17.64
CA TRP A 217 -4.18 4.43 16.36
C TRP A 217 -2.80 3.80 16.16
N ARG A 218 -1.73 4.56 16.40
CA ARG A 218 -0.35 4.09 16.23
C ARG A 218 0.00 2.97 17.21
N GLU A 219 -0.44 3.08 18.43
CA GLU A 219 -0.25 2.05 19.46
C GLU A 219 -0.91 0.73 19.05
N ILE A 220 -2.16 0.77 18.64
CA ILE A 220 -2.93 -0.43 18.28
C ILE A 220 -2.35 -1.05 17.00
N LEU A 221 -2.28 -0.29 15.90
CA LEU A 221 -1.92 -0.84 14.60
C LEU A 221 -0.40 -1.03 14.45
N GLY A 222 0.36 0.04 14.67
CA GLY A 222 1.77 0.07 14.35
C GLY A 222 2.65 -0.63 15.38
N PHE A 223 2.25 -0.61 16.64
CA PHE A 223 3.03 -1.19 17.72
C PHE A 223 2.43 -2.49 18.25
N GLY A 224 1.10 -2.58 18.35
CA GLY A 224 0.44 -3.80 18.83
C GLY A 224 0.32 -4.88 17.74
N ALA A 225 -0.29 -4.56 16.60
CA ALA A 225 -0.62 -5.57 15.58
C ALA A 225 0.48 -5.80 14.53
N ALA A 226 1.22 -4.75 14.15
CA ALA A 226 2.24 -4.89 13.09
C ALA A 226 3.60 -5.39 13.59
N ARG A 227 3.80 -5.53 14.89
CA ARG A 227 5.03 -6.02 15.54
C ARG A 227 4.75 -7.24 16.39
N THR A 228 5.82 -7.99 16.76
CA THR A 228 5.70 -9.15 17.63
C THR A 228 6.10 -8.83 19.06
N PRO A 229 5.58 -9.57 20.07
CA PRO A 229 6.05 -9.47 21.45
C PRO A 229 7.54 -9.73 21.59
N GLU A 230 8.10 -10.64 20.78
CA GLU A 230 9.53 -10.97 20.79
C GLU A 230 10.40 -9.77 20.41
N MET A 231 9.95 -8.96 19.45
CA MET A 231 10.66 -7.73 19.06
C MET A 231 10.81 -6.76 20.25
N TYR A 232 9.77 -6.61 21.05
CA TYR A 232 9.82 -5.77 22.26
C TYR A 232 10.70 -6.34 23.34
N ARG A 233 10.64 -7.67 23.58
CA ARG A 233 11.52 -8.35 24.52
C ARG A 233 13.00 -8.16 24.17
N ASP A 234 13.34 -8.23 22.88
CA ASP A 234 14.71 -8.08 22.42
C ASP A 234 15.18 -6.61 22.42
N GLN A 235 14.25 -5.67 22.25
CA GLN A 235 14.54 -4.24 22.22
C GLN A 235 14.67 -3.62 23.63
N PHE A 236 13.90 -4.10 24.62
CA PHE A 236 13.80 -3.49 25.94
C PHE A 236 14.20 -4.48 27.06
N ALA A 237 15.41 -4.30 27.61
CA ALA A 237 15.87 -5.10 28.74
C ALA A 237 15.02 -4.89 30.02
N ARG A 238 14.53 -3.65 30.21
CA ARG A 238 13.58 -3.30 31.26
C ARG A 238 12.22 -2.98 30.64
N PRO A 239 11.12 -3.66 31.05
CA PRO A 239 9.81 -3.50 30.39
C PRO A 239 9.29 -2.07 30.32
N LEU A 240 9.53 -1.24 31.35
CA LEU A 240 9.03 0.14 31.38
C LEU A 240 9.82 1.10 30.49
N ASP A 241 10.98 0.70 29.95
CA ASP A 241 11.73 1.52 28.96
C ASP A 241 10.96 1.68 27.64
N VAL A 242 9.92 0.87 27.42
CA VAL A 242 9.00 1.04 26.29
C VAL A 242 8.23 2.38 26.34
N LEU A 243 7.92 2.91 27.52
CA LEU A 243 7.07 4.10 27.67
C LEU A 243 7.71 5.39 27.09
N PRO A 244 8.97 5.77 27.45
CA PRO A 244 9.60 6.93 26.82
C PRO A 244 9.84 6.73 25.32
N TRP A 245 10.18 5.51 24.89
CA TRP A 245 10.29 5.20 23.47
C TRP A 245 8.95 5.35 22.75
N LEU A 246 7.86 4.85 23.31
CA LEU A 246 6.51 4.96 22.76
C LEU A 246 6.16 6.42 22.49
N LYS A 247 6.35 7.28 23.50
CA LYS A 247 6.09 8.73 23.36
C LYS A 247 6.87 9.36 22.22
N GLU A 248 8.15 9.04 22.08
CA GLU A 248 8.98 9.53 20.96
C GLU A 248 8.46 9.07 19.59
N GLN A 249 8.03 7.80 19.48
CA GLN A 249 7.51 7.26 18.23
C GLN A 249 6.14 7.86 17.86
N GLU A 250 5.31 8.12 18.84
CA GLU A 250 4.00 8.77 18.65
C GLU A 250 4.17 10.19 18.11
N ASP A 251 5.08 10.96 18.69
CA ASP A 251 5.33 12.34 18.27
C ASP A 251 5.83 12.42 16.81
N ARG A 252 6.60 11.42 16.36
CA ARG A 252 7.07 11.32 14.97
C ARG A 252 5.96 11.08 13.95
N ILE A 253 4.85 10.42 14.35
CA ILE A 253 3.78 10.05 13.42
C ILE A 253 2.76 11.16 13.21
N LEU A 254 2.66 12.14 14.09
CA LEU A 254 1.57 13.13 14.10
C LEU A 254 1.38 13.86 12.76
N ASN A 255 2.44 14.01 11.99
CA ASN A 255 2.39 14.69 10.68
C ASN A 255 2.67 13.75 9.49
N ALA A 256 2.66 12.43 9.72
CA ALA A 256 3.04 11.48 8.67
C ALA A 256 1.89 11.11 7.73
N PHE A 257 0.63 11.36 8.12
CA PHE A 257 -0.56 11.08 7.30
C PHE A 257 -1.74 11.93 7.76
N ASP A 258 -2.78 12.03 6.92
CA ASP A 258 -4.03 12.68 7.26
C ASP A 258 -5.00 11.66 7.89
N PRO A 259 -5.62 11.95 9.05
CA PRO A 259 -6.56 11.04 9.70
C PRO A 259 -7.76 10.62 8.86
N ASN A 260 -8.34 11.53 8.06
CA ASN A 260 -9.46 11.19 7.19
C ASN A 260 -9.01 10.27 6.05
N ASP A 261 -7.82 10.47 5.50
CA ASP A 261 -7.24 9.61 4.47
C ASP A 261 -7.11 8.18 5.00
N TYR A 262 -6.57 8.01 6.21
CA TYR A 262 -6.51 6.70 6.86
C TYR A 262 -7.89 6.07 7.04
N ILE A 263 -8.88 6.84 7.52
CA ILE A 263 -10.25 6.35 7.75
C ILE A 263 -10.81 5.77 6.44
N TYR A 264 -10.67 6.46 5.32
CA TYR A 264 -11.15 6.00 4.02
C TYR A 264 -10.40 4.78 3.51
N GLN A 265 -9.07 4.76 3.61
CA GLN A 265 -8.29 3.57 3.27
C GLN A 265 -8.62 2.37 4.18
N SER A 266 -8.92 2.61 5.46
CA SER A 266 -9.31 1.54 6.39
C SER A 266 -10.65 0.89 6.00
N TRP A 267 -11.62 1.66 5.46
CA TRP A 267 -12.85 1.11 4.92
C TRP A 267 -12.59 0.25 3.67
N ALA A 268 -11.72 0.71 2.77
CA ALA A 268 -11.33 -0.11 1.60
C ALA A 268 -10.63 -1.40 2.01
N TYR A 269 -9.81 -1.35 3.07
CA TYR A 269 -9.12 -2.51 3.62
C TYR A 269 -10.11 -3.52 4.23
N GLU A 270 -11.02 -3.06 5.11
CA GLU A 270 -11.95 -3.95 5.81
C GLU A 270 -12.96 -4.65 4.89
N THR A 271 -13.36 -3.98 3.81
CA THR A 271 -14.36 -4.51 2.86
C THR A 271 -13.75 -5.35 1.74
N HIS A 272 -12.42 -5.54 1.75
CA HIS A 272 -11.75 -6.30 0.71
C HIS A 272 -12.12 -7.79 0.72
N ASP A 273 -12.60 -8.26 -0.42
CA ASP A 273 -12.84 -9.67 -0.73
C ASP A 273 -12.74 -9.86 -2.26
N VAL A 274 -11.77 -10.66 -2.70
CA VAL A 274 -11.64 -10.99 -4.13
C VAL A 274 -12.86 -11.75 -4.67
N GLY A 275 -13.57 -12.49 -3.81
CA GLY A 275 -14.82 -13.18 -4.16
C GLY A 275 -15.95 -12.23 -4.56
N GLY A 276 -15.91 -10.97 -4.06
CA GLY A 276 -16.85 -9.93 -4.44
C GLY A 276 -16.60 -9.33 -5.84
N THR A 277 -15.57 -9.74 -6.57
CA THR A 277 -15.31 -9.27 -7.94
C THR A 277 -16.47 -9.64 -8.86
N PRO A 278 -16.95 -8.72 -9.74
CA PRO A 278 -18.03 -9.00 -10.68
C PRO A 278 -17.81 -10.30 -11.46
N GLY A 279 -18.84 -11.15 -11.51
CA GLY A 279 -18.79 -12.49 -12.11
C GLY A 279 -18.28 -13.62 -11.20
N MET A 280 -17.74 -13.29 -10.02
CA MET A 280 -17.31 -14.31 -9.03
C MET A 280 -18.45 -14.71 -8.08
N ASN A 281 -19.47 -13.87 -7.87
CA ASN A 281 -20.68 -14.12 -7.08
C ASN A 281 -20.41 -14.46 -5.61
N GLY A 282 -19.40 -13.82 -5.00
CA GLY A 282 -18.99 -14.09 -3.62
C GLY A 282 -18.13 -15.34 -3.44
N ASP A 283 -17.83 -16.07 -4.52
CA ASP A 283 -17.02 -17.28 -4.47
C ASP A 283 -15.52 -16.96 -4.45
N TYR A 284 -14.96 -16.97 -3.25
CA TYR A 284 -13.55 -16.73 -2.97
C TYR A 284 -12.62 -17.68 -3.73
N ALA A 285 -12.93 -18.97 -3.71
CA ALA A 285 -12.10 -19.98 -4.35
C ALA A 285 -12.13 -19.86 -5.89
N LYS A 286 -13.30 -19.55 -6.46
CA LYS A 286 -13.45 -19.28 -7.90
C LYS A 286 -12.64 -18.06 -8.31
N ALA A 287 -12.68 -16.97 -7.52
CA ALA A 287 -11.93 -15.76 -7.78
C ALA A 287 -10.42 -16.04 -7.83
N LEU A 288 -9.88 -16.74 -6.85
CA LEU A 288 -8.45 -17.08 -6.81
C LEU A 288 -8.04 -18.03 -7.94
N ARG A 289 -8.89 -18.98 -8.32
CA ARG A 289 -8.64 -19.86 -9.50
C ARG A 289 -8.64 -19.11 -10.82
N ALA A 290 -9.24 -17.92 -10.89
CA ALA A 290 -9.26 -17.09 -12.09
C ALA A 290 -7.92 -16.40 -12.35
N ILE A 291 -7.04 -16.30 -11.35
CA ILE A 291 -5.69 -15.75 -11.49
C ILE A 291 -4.90 -16.63 -12.46
N LYS A 292 -4.47 -16.07 -13.60
CA LYS A 292 -3.65 -16.72 -14.61
C LYS A 292 -2.15 -16.46 -14.42
N ALA A 293 -1.83 -15.32 -13.84
CA ALA A 293 -0.48 -14.86 -13.59
C ALA A 293 0.27 -15.82 -12.66
N LYS A 294 1.55 -16.06 -12.93
CA LYS A 294 2.44 -16.73 -11.98
C LYS A 294 2.49 -15.90 -10.70
N THR A 295 2.28 -16.52 -9.55
CA THR A 295 2.10 -15.78 -8.30
C THR A 295 3.19 -16.16 -7.28
N LEU A 296 3.82 -15.14 -6.69
CA LEU A 296 4.66 -15.27 -5.50
C LEU A 296 3.94 -14.64 -4.31
N ILE A 297 3.64 -15.42 -3.29
CA ILE A 297 3.13 -14.94 -2.01
C ILE A 297 4.25 -15.06 -0.97
N MET A 298 4.58 -13.95 -0.31
CA MET A 298 5.54 -13.97 0.78
C MET A 298 4.82 -13.61 2.08
N THR A 299 4.94 -14.46 3.11
CA THR A 299 4.27 -14.31 4.41
C THR A 299 5.24 -13.79 5.48
N GLY A 300 4.73 -13.08 6.47
CA GLY A 300 5.48 -12.69 7.67
C GLY A 300 5.19 -13.65 8.83
N VAL A 301 6.24 -14.15 9.49
CA VAL A 301 6.09 -14.96 10.70
C VAL A 301 5.45 -14.13 11.80
N LYS A 302 4.45 -14.70 12.48
CA LYS A 302 3.76 -14.05 13.61
C LYS A 302 3.16 -12.68 13.24
N ASP A 303 2.78 -12.50 11.98
CA ASP A 303 2.05 -11.32 11.56
C ASP A 303 0.67 -11.31 12.23
N LEU A 304 0.42 -10.33 13.10
CA LEU A 304 -0.84 -10.17 13.80
C LEU A 304 -1.79 -9.22 13.09
N LEU A 305 -1.31 -8.49 12.07
CA LEU A 305 -2.19 -7.63 11.25
C LEU A 305 -2.80 -8.41 10.09
N ASN A 306 -1.97 -9.14 9.34
CA ASN A 306 -2.36 -10.04 8.26
C ASN A 306 -1.89 -11.47 8.61
N PRO A 307 -2.64 -12.22 9.43
CA PRO A 307 -2.19 -13.52 9.92
C PRO A 307 -1.73 -14.45 8.79
N GLU A 308 -0.56 -15.07 8.96
CA GLU A 308 0.12 -15.80 7.88
C GLU A 308 -0.68 -16.98 7.30
N TRP A 309 -1.60 -17.54 8.06
CA TRP A 309 -2.48 -18.61 7.54
C TRP A 309 -3.48 -18.14 6.48
N GLU A 310 -3.84 -16.85 6.46
CA GLU A 310 -4.78 -16.29 5.48
C GLU A 310 -4.20 -16.31 4.05
N PRO A 311 -2.99 -15.75 3.79
CA PRO A 311 -2.40 -15.88 2.47
C PRO A 311 -1.99 -17.30 2.10
N LEU A 312 -1.65 -18.16 3.07
CA LEU A 312 -1.38 -19.57 2.81
C LEU A 312 -2.65 -20.35 2.42
N ASP A 313 -3.80 -20.03 3.02
CA ASP A 313 -5.09 -20.58 2.57
C ASP A 313 -5.43 -20.09 1.16
N ALA A 314 -5.28 -18.81 0.88
CA ALA A 314 -5.50 -18.25 -0.46
C ALA A 314 -4.65 -18.95 -1.53
N ALA A 315 -3.40 -19.25 -1.22
CA ALA A 315 -2.48 -19.93 -2.14
C ALA A 315 -3.01 -21.31 -2.60
N ARG A 316 -3.82 -22.01 -1.78
CA ARG A 316 -4.38 -23.33 -2.13
C ARG A 316 -5.29 -23.29 -3.36
N TYR A 317 -5.81 -22.13 -3.70
CA TYR A 317 -6.74 -21.95 -4.83
C TYR A 317 -6.10 -21.35 -6.06
N ILE A 318 -4.89 -20.78 -5.96
CA ILE A 318 -4.16 -20.17 -7.09
C ILE A 318 -3.41 -21.28 -7.84
N ARG A 319 -3.54 -21.32 -9.18
CA ARG A 319 -3.04 -22.44 -10.00
C ARG A 319 -1.51 -22.52 -10.08
N ASP A 320 -0.84 -21.40 -10.33
CA ASP A 320 0.64 -21.31 -10.43
C ASP A 320 1.14 -20.38 -9.33
N VAL A 321 1.30 -20.92 -8.13
CA VAL A 321 1.71 -20.16 -6.95
C VAL A 321 2.93 -20.76 -6.28
N ARG A 322 3.81 -19.90 -5.82
CA ARG A 322 4.90 -20.21 -4.89
C ARG A 322 4.70 -19.39 -3.62
N THR A 323 4.80 -20.03 -2.47
CA THR A 323 4.78 -19.38 -1.16
C THR A 323 6.19 -19.38 -0.56
N VAL A 324 6.55 -18.29 0.11
CA VAL A 324 7.82 -18.14 0.83
C VAL A 324 7.55 -17.41 2.14
N THR A 325 8.01 -17.95 3.24
CA THR A 325 8.02 -17.22 4.51
C THR A 325 9.23 -16.29 4.56
N ILE A 326 8.99 -15.00 4.79
CA ILE A 326 10.07 -14.01 4.92
C ILE A 326 10.82 -14.34 6.20
N ASN A 327 12.10 -14.73 6.04
CA ASN A 327 13.00 -15.06 7.12
C ASN A 327 12.28 -15.72 8.31
N PRO A 328 12.21 -17.08 8.35
CA PRO A 328 11.50 -17.80 9.42
C PRO A 328 11.97 -17.46 10.85
N GLU A 329 13.18 -16.94 10.99
CA GLU A 329 13.74 -16.43 12.24
C GLU A 329 13.36 -14.95 12.51
N SER A 330 12.58 -14.31 11.62
CA SER A 330 12.19 -12.90 11.79
C SER A 330 11.24 -12.75 12.98
N ILE A 331 11.51 -11.74 13.79
CA ILE A 331 10.66 -11.34 14.91
C ILE A 331 9.88 -10.06 14.60
N THR A 332 9.84 -9.61 13.35
CA THR A 332 9.27 -8.32 12.99
C THR A 332 7.78 -8.35 12.62
N GLY A 333 7.17 -9.54 12.52
CA GLY A 333 5.76 -9.69 12.21
C GLY A 333 5.41 -9.10 10.84
N HIS A 334 4.40 -8.25 10.79
CA HIS A 334 3.97 -7.55 9.56
C HIS A 334 5.08 -6.71 8.92
N TYR A 335 5.97 -6.16 9.75
CA TYR A 335 7.10 -5.35 9.28
C TYR A 335 8.23 -6.16 8.64
N ALA A 336 8.15 -7.49 8.57
CA ALA A 336 9.08 -8.28 7.78
C ALA A 336 9.10 -7.84 6.31
N ALA A 337 7.93 -7.45 5.75
CA ALA A 337 7.80 -6.88 4.41
C ALA A 337 8.07 -5.35 4.35
N GLY A 338 8.53 -4.75 5.45
CA GLY A 338 8.65 -3.30 5.59
C GLY A 338 10.00 -2.70 5.21
N GLY A 339 11.01 -3.52 4.92
CA GLY A 339 12.35 -3.02 4.63
C GLY A 339 13.18 -2.62 5.86
N PHE A 340 12.75 -2.98 7.07
CA PHE A 340 13.37 -2.52 8.32
C PHE A 340 14.59 -3.34 8.76
N ARG A 341 14.65 -4.63 8.43
CA ARG A 341 15.77 -5.51 8.80
C ARG A 341 16.57 -5.93 7.59
N PRO A 342 17.91 -5.79 7.60
CA PRO A 342 18.75 -6.15 6.45
C PRO A 342 18.58 -7.61 5.99
N ALA A 343 18.40 -8.55 6.90
CA ALA A 343 18.20 -9.97 6.57
C ALA A 343 16.87 -10.20 5.83
N ASP A 344 15.77 -9.57 6.28
CA ASP A 344 14.47 -9.65 5.62
C ASP A 344 14.55 -9.03 4.21
N VAL A 345 15.17 -7.85 4.11
CA VAL A 345 15.43 -7.15 2.83
C VAL A 345 16.23 -8.01 1.86
N ALA A 346 17.32 -8.62 2.33
CA ALA A 346 18.18 -9.46 1.48
C ALA A 346 17.41 -10.66 0.92
N GLN A 347 16.62 -11.35 1.74
CA GLN A 347 15.82 -12.48 1.31
C GLN A 347 14.72 -12.07 0.34
N ILE A 348 13.98 -10.99 0.62
CA ILE A 348 12.92 -10.51 -0.28
C ILE A 348 13.53 -10.16 -1.64
N ASN A 349 14.65 -9.43 -1.68
CA ASN A 349 15.34 -9.13 -2.93
C ASN A 349 15.72 -10.40 -3.69
N ALA A 350 16.36 -11.38 -3.03
CA ALA A 350 16.79 -12.62 -3.67
C ALA A 350 15.61 -13.44 -4.21
N GLU A 351 14.53 -13.59 -3.44
CA GLU A 351 13.37 -14.37 -3.83
C GLU A 351 12.57 -13.72 -4.96
N VAL A 352 12.38 -12.40 -4.90
CA VAL A 352 11.68 -11.65 -5.96
C VAL A 352 12.50 -11.61 -7.23
N ALA A 353 13.82 -11.37 -7.17
CA ALA A 353 14.69 -11.41 -8.36
C ALA A 353 14.65 -12.78 -9.03
N LYS A 354 14.87 -13.86 -8.28
CA LYS A 354 14.79 -15.25 -8.78
C LYS A 354 13.42 -15.55 -9.41
N PHE A 355 12.35 -15.08 -8.81
CA PHE A 355 11.01 -15.27 -9.33
C PHE A 355 10.80 -14.55 -10.66
N LEU A 356 11.20 -13.28 -10.76
CA LEU A 356 11.09 -12.48 -11.98
C LEU A 356 11.97 -13.02 -13.11
N ASP A 357 13.18 -13.52 -12.84
CA ASP A 357 14.03 -14.17 -13.83
C ASP A 357 13.34 -15.40 -14.46
N VAL A 358 12.65 -16.21 -13.67
CA VAL A 358 11.88 -17.36 -14.19
C VAL A 358 10.71 -16.91 -15.07
N VAL A 359 10.04 -15.80 -14.70
CA VAL A 359 8.93 -15.24 -15.49
C VAL A 359 9.42 -14.75 -16.84
N THR A 360 10.47 -13.94 -16.87
CA THR A 360 10.99 -13.30 -18.10
C THR A 360 11.63 -14.32 -19.05
N GLN A 361 12.35 -15.33 -18.56
CA GLN A 361 12.89 -16.41 -19.40
C GLN A 361 11.80 -17.23 -20.10
N ARG A 362 10.62 -17.39 -19.49
CA ARG A 362 9.48 -18.06 -20.14
C ARG A 362 8.85 -17.21 -21.24
N ALA A 363 8.79 -15.89 -21.05
CA ALA A 363 8.22 -14.97 -22.04
C ALA A 363 9.09 -14.87 -23.31
N GLU A 364 10.40 -15.12 -23.21
CA GLU A 364 11.36 -15.10 -24.34
C GLU A 364 11.38 -16.40 -25.16
N ARG A 365 10.81 -17.49 -24.65
CA ARG A 365 10.73 -18.74 -25.43
C ARG A 365 9.65 -18.61 -26.52
N PRO A 366 9.99 -18.85 -27.80
CA PRO A 366 8.98 -18.85 -28.86
C PRO A 366 7.90 -19.89 -28.54
N ARG A 367 6.63 -19.45 -28.67
CA ARG A 367 5.44 -20.31 -28.52
C ARG A 367 5.34 -21.27 -29.69
#